data_c49875c0e7cf116ac1931210747f073f
#
_entry.id   c49875c0e7cf116ac1931210747f073f
#
_cell.length_a   1.000
_cell.length_b   1.000
_cell.length_c   1.000
_cell.angle_alpha   90.00
_cell.angle_beta   90.00
_cell.angle_gamma   90.00
#
_symmetry.space_group_name_H-M   'P 1'
#
loop_
_entity.id
_entity.type
_entity.pdbx_description
1 polymer ?
#
loop_
_entity_poly.entity_id
_entity_poly.type
_entity_poly.pdbx_seq_one_letter_code
_entity_poly.pdbx_strand_id
1 'polypeptide(L)'
;MQKFILELGKGFAFVSRQEHIKTETSDFYIDLVFYNFYLKCFVIVELKTNKITHQDIGQLDMYVRMYDDLKKPKDDNPTIGLLLCTETDKTIAKYSVLNQNKQLFATKYMDYLPTETELVNEIEKQKLLLKLNHE
;
A
#
# COMPACT_ATOMS: atom_id res chain seq x y z
N MET A 1 12.39 4.10 -6.07
CA MET A 1 10.99 3.78 -6.31
C MET A 1 10.78 2.76 -7.42
N GLN A 2 11.46 2.91 -8.56
CA GLN A 2 11.44 1.86 -9.58
C GLN A 2 11.89 0.51 -9.00
N LYS A 3 12.92 0.53 -8.16
CA LYS A 3 13.39 -0.67 -7.47
C LYS A 3 12.30 -1.27 -6.58
N PHE A 4 11.56 -0.42 -5.87
CA PHE A 4 10.45 -0.85 -5.03
C PHE A 4 9.36 -1.50 -5.87
N ILE A 5 8.96 -0.87 -6.97
CA ILE A 5 7.95 -1.43 -7.88
C ILE A 5 8.45 -2.73 -8.49
N LEU A 6 9.73 -2.79 -8.88
CA LEU A 6 10.33 -4.02 -9.44
C LEU A 6 10.35 -5.15 -8.41
N GLU A 7 10.70 -4.85 -7.16
CA GLU A 7 10.66 -5.83 -6.08
C GLU A 7 9.24 -6.27 -5.76
N LEU A 8 8.31 -5.32 -5.74
CA LEU A 8 6.90 -5.59 -5.50
C LEU A 8 6.16 -6.05 -6.75
N GLY A 9 6.75 -5.89 -7.93
CA GLY A 9 6.12 -6.26 -9.20
C GLY A 9 5.82 -7.74 -9.35
N LYS A 10 6.48 -8.58 -8.55
CA LYS A 10 6.24 -10.02 -8.58
C LYS A 10 5.04 -10.39 -7.72
N GLY A 11 4.08 -11.05 -8.33
CA GLY A 11 2.96 -11.63 -7.61
C GLY A 11 1.84 -10.68 -7.26
N PHE A 12 1.86 -9.44 -7.75
CA PHE A 12 0.78 -8.49 -7.48
C PHE A 12 -0.44 -8.75 -8.36
N ALA A 13 -1.60 -8.68 -7.73
CA ALA A 13 -2.87 -8.63 -8.44
C ALA A 13 -3.64 -7.42 -7.92
N PHE A 14 -4.22 -6.65 -8.83
CA PHE A 14 -5.08 -5.52 -8.48
C PHE A 14 -6.39 -6.04 -7.90
N VAL A 15 -6.81 -5.50 -6.76
CA VAL A 15 -8.05 -5.89 -6.10
C VAL A 15 -9.10 -4.80 -6.25
N SER A 16 -8.81 -3.58 -5.80
CA SER A 16 -9.80 -2.51 -5.88
C SER A 16 -9.14 -1.13 -5.80
N ARG A 17 -9.89 -0.15 -6.26
CA ARG A 17 -9.54 1.27 -6.17
C ARG A 17 -10.67 1.99 -5.47
N GLN A 18 -10.32 2.91 -4.56
CA GLN A 18 -11.29 3.66 -3.74
C GLN A 18 -12.27 2.69 -3.07
N GLU A 19 -11.72 1.69 -2.41
CA GLU A 19 -12.54 0.69 -1.74
C GLU A 19 -13.26 1.30 -0.55
N HIS A 20 -14.57 1.18 -0.56
CA HIS A 20 -15.43 1.71 0.48
C HIS A 20 -15.59 0.69 1.61
N ILE A 21 -15.26 1.11 2.83
CA ILE A 21 -15.53 0.33 4.03
C ILE A 21 -16.46 1.14 4.90
N LYS A 22 -17.65 0.59 5.14
CA LYS A 22 -18.65 1.23 5.97
C LYS A 22 -18.68 0.57 7.34
N THR A 23 -18.57 1.41 8.37
CA THR A 23 -18.74 0.99 9.76
C THR A 23 -20.02 1.61 10.32
N GLU A 24 -20.36 1.29 11.57
CA GLU A 24 -21.56 1.85 12.21
C GLU A 24 -21.50 3.37 12.36
N THR A 25 -20.28 3.93 12.44
CA THR A 25 -20.09 5.34 12.73
C THR A 25 -19.52 6.15 11.58
N SER A 26 -18.90 5.51 10.60
CA SER A 26 -18.13 6.23 9.57
C SER A 26 -18.01 5.44 8.28
N ASP A 27 -17.73 6.18 7.22
CA ASP A 27 -17.37 5.63 5.92
C ASP A 27 -15.91 5.91 5.65
N PHE A 28 -15.18 4.90 5.15
CA PHE A 28 -13.78 5.01 4.83
C PHE A 28 -13.54 4.58 3.39
N TYR A 29 -12.54 5.21 2.77
CA TYR A 29 -12.16 4.89 1.38
C TYR A 29 -10.67 4.64 1.33
N ILE A 30 -10.29 3.46 0.86
CA ILE A 30 -8.88 3.07 0.70
C ILE A 30 -8.51 3.32 -0.75
N ASP A 31 -7.41 4.07 -0.99
CA ASP A 31 -7.03 4.47 -2.35
C ASP A 31 -6.83 3.27 -3.28
N LEU A 32 -5.96 2.35 -2.91
CA LEU A 32 -5.65 1.17 -3.72
C LEU A 32 -5.45 -0.05 -2.84
N VAL A 33 -5.95 -1.19 -3.32
CA VAL A 33 -5.71 -2.48 -2.68
C VAL A 33 -5.18 -3.46 -3.72
N PHE A 34 -4.09 -4.11 -3.38
CA PHE A 34 -3.50 -5.19 -4.15
C PHE A 34 -3.43 -6.45 -3.29
N TYR A 35 -3.27 -7.59 -3.93
CA TYR A 35 -2.92 -8.85 -3.27
C TYR A 35 -1.61 -9.34 -3.84
N ASN A 36 -0.71 -9.81 -2.97
CA ASN A 36 0.57 -10.35 -3.39
C ASN A 36 0.62 -11.85 -3.14
N PHE A 37 0.73 -12.63 -4.21
CA PHE A 37 0.70 -14.09 -4.15
C PHE A 37 1.94 -14.70 -3.50
N TYR A 38 3.08 -14.05 -3.64
CA TYR A 38 4.32 -14.58 -3.03
C TYR A 38 4.35 -14.32 -1.54
N LEU A 39 3.91 -13.15 -1.12
CA LEU A 39 3.84 -12.78 0.29
C LEU A 39 2.58 -13.31 0.97
N LYS A 40 1.61 -13.75 0.19
CA LYS A 40 0.30 -14.21 0.66
C LYS A 40 -0.36 -13.20 1.59
N CYS A 41 -0.46 -11.97 1.13
CA CYS A 41 -1.08 -10.90 1.91
C CYS A 41 -1.66 -9.83 1.02
N PHE A 42 -2.63 -9.09 1.57
CA PHE A 42 -3.10 -7.86 0.95
C PHE A 42 -2.08 -6.75 1.16
N VAL A 43 -1.99 -5.86 0.18
CA VAL A 43 -1.15 -4.66 0.25
C VAL A 43 -2.05 -3.45 -0.01
N ILE A 44 -2.18 -2.61 1.00
CA ILE A 44 -2.95 -1.38 0.93
C ILE A 44 -1.99 -0.24 0.58
N VAL A 45 -2.33 0.53 -0.45
CA VAL A 45 -1.52 1.67 -0.88
C VAL A 45 -2.32 2.95 -0.72
N GLU A 46 -1.76 3.91 0.01
CA GLU A 46 -2.30 5.25 0.15
C GLU A 46 -1.35 6.24 -0.50
N LEU A 47 -1.91 7.23 -1.20
CA LEU A 47 -1.15 8.24 -1.93
C LEU A 47 -1.27 9.59 -1.21
N LYS A 48 -0.12 10.19 -0.90
CA LYS A 48 -0.07 11.48 -0.21
C LYS A 48 0.79 12.45 -1.00
N THR A 49 0.17 13.52 -1.51
CA THR A 49 0.87 14.49 -2.36
C THR A 49 1.82 15.41 -1.60
N ASN A 50 1.68 15.47 -0.29
CA ASN A 50 2.49 16.35 0.54
C ASN A 50 3.31 15.51 1.52
N LYS A 51 3.88 16.19 2.51
CA LYS A 51 4.62 15.58 3.58
C LYS A 51 3.70 14.73 4.45
N ILE A 52 4.14 13.54 4.84
CA ILE A 52 3.35 12.65 5.69
C ILE A 52 3.19 13.25 7.08
N THR A 53 2.06 12.94 7.72
CA THR A 53 1.76 13.35 9.09
C THR A 53 1.49 12.13 9.96
N HIS A 54 1.46 12.31 11.28
CA HIS A 54 1.06 11.25 12.19
C HIS A 54 -0.36 10.77 11.90
N GLN A 55 -1.24 11.66 11.46
CA GLN A 55 -2.61 11.32 11.11
C GLN A 55 -2.66 10.39 9.90
N ASP A 56 -1.82 10.63 8.90
CA ASP A 56 -1.74 9.77 7.71
C ASP A 56 -1.30 8.35 8.08
N ILE A 57 -0.30 8.25 8.95
CA ILE A 57 0.21 6.95 9.41
C ILE A 57 -0.84 6.24 10.27
N GLY A 58 -1.50 6.97 11.15
CA GLY A 58 -2.57 6.41 11.98
C GLY A 58 -3.74 5.90 11.15
N GLN A 59 -4.10 6.62 10.09
CA GLN A 59 -5.16 6.20 9.17
C GLN A 59 -4.76 4.91 8.43
N LEU A 60 -3.53 4.85 7.94
CA LEU A 60 -3.03 3.65 7.27
C LEU A 60 -3.02 2.45 8.22
N ASP A 61 -2.56 2.64 9.44
CA ASP A 61 -2.57 1.60 10.46
C ASP A 61 -3.99 1.09 10.73
N MET A 62 -4.96 1.99 10.82
CA MET A 62 -6.36 1.64 11.00
C MET A 62 -6.88 0.81 9.83
N TYR A 63 -6.57 1.21 8.59
CA TYR A 63 -6.99 0.47 7.40
C TYR A 63 -6.40 -0.95 7.36
N VAL A 64 -5.13 -1.08 7.73
CA VAL A 64 -4.47 -2.39 7.79
C VAL A 64 -5.16 -3.29 8.82
N ARG A 65 -5.45 -2.75 9.99
CA ARG A 65 -6.16 -3.50 11.04
C ARG A 65 -7.58 -3.89 10.64
N MET A 66 -8.29 -2.96 9.97
CA MET A 66 -9.64 -3.24 9.46
C MET A 66 -9.60 -4.36 8.42
N TYR A 67 -8.61 -4.33 7.53
CA TYR A 67 -8.45 -5.35 6.51
C TYR A 67 -8.15 -6.72 7.12
N ASP A 68 -7.26 -6.75 8.10
CA ASP A 68 -6.94 -7.99 8.79
C ASP A 68 -8.14 -8.57 9.52
N ASP A 69 -9.00 -7.73 10.08
CA ASP A 69 -10.19 -8.15 10.80
C ASP A 69 -11.34 -8.56 9.87
N LEU A 70 -11.59 -7.80 8.80
CA LEU A 70 -12.79 -7.91 7.98
C LEU A 70 -12.60 -8.67 6.67
N LYS A 71 -11.41 -8.64 6.09
CA LYS A 71 -11.17 -9.14 4.74
C LYS A 71 -10.13 -10.25 4.63
N LYS A 72 -9.15 -10.26 5.53
CA LYS A 72 -8.05 -11.21 5.43
C LYS A 72 -8.52 -12.64 5.65
N PRO A 73 -8.23 -13.58 4.71
CA PRO A 73 -8.43 -14.99 4.96
C PRO A 73 -7.56 -15.47 6.13
N LYS A 74 -8.03 -16.48 6.82
CA LYS A 74 -7.38 -16.99 8.03
C LYS A 74 -5.94 -17.45 7.79
N ASP A 75 -5.66 -18.00 6.61
CA ASP A 75 -4.35 -18.56 6.29
C ASP A 75 -3.39 -17.54 5.66
N ASP A 76 -3.86 -16.31 5.42
CA ASP A 76 -3.01 -15.27 4.85
C ASP A 76 -2.13 -14.63 5.91
N ASN A 77 -0.99 -14.12 5.45
CA ASN A 77 -0.11 -13.31 6.29
C ASN A 77 -0.73 -11.92 6.54
N PRO A 78 -0.30 -11.21 7.57
CA PRO A 78 -0.83 -9.89 7.88
C PRO A 78 -0.71 -8.91 6.71
N THR A 79 -1.73 -8.08 6.57
CA THR A 79 -1.80 -7.06 5.53
C THR A 79 -0.65 -6.05 5.68
N ILE A 80 -0.10 -5.62 4.55
CA ILE A 80 0.94 -4.59 4.50
C ILE A 80 0.31 -3.27 4.09
N GLY A 81 0.63 -2.21 4.81
CA GLY A 81 0.25 -0.85 4.47
C GLY A 81 1.43 -0.08 3.92
N LEU A 82 1.23 0.57 2.79
CA LEU A 82 2.27 1.35 2.12
C LEU A 82 1.76 2.75 1.86
N LEU A 83 2.49 3.74 2.35
CA LEU A 83 2.21 5.15 2.10
C LEU A 83 3.23 5.68 1.09
N LEU A 84 2.76 6.03 -0.10
CA LEU A 84 3.59 6.67 -1.13
C LEU A 84 3.42 8.17 -1.01
N CYS A 85 4.52 8.90 -0.94
CA CYS A 85 4.49 10.34 -0.73
C CYS A 85 5.55 11.04 -1.60
N THR A 86 5.44 12.35 -1.70
CA THR A 86 6.44 13.16 -2.40
C THR A 86 7.56 13.60 -1.48
N GLU A 87 7.30 13.65 -0.17
CA GLU A 87 8.29 14.00 0.85
C GLU A 87 8.18 13.06 2.04
N THR A 88 9.32 12.65 2.60
CA THR A 88 9.36 11.89 3.84
C THR A 88 9.87 12.78 4.97
N ASP A 89 9.43 12.48 6.19
CA ASP A 89 9.88 13.17 7.39
C ASP A 89 10.56 12.16 8.31
N LYS A 90 11.85 12.33 8.50
CA LYS A 90 12.65 11.41 9.33
C LYS A 90 12.19 11.40 10.78
N THR A 91 11.72 12.53 11.28
CA THR A 91 11.21 12.63 12.66
C THR A 91 9.93 11.81 12.81
N ILE A 92 9.02 11.95 11.87
CA ILE A 92 7.78 11.15 11.85
C ILE A 92 8.10 9.65 11.77
N ALA A 93 9.01 9.28 10.87
CA ALA A 93 9.40 7.88 10.72
C ALA A 93 10.02 7.31 12.00
N LYS A 94 10.79 8.13 12.72
CA LYS A 94 11.48 7.70 13.94
C LYS A 94 10.55 7.58 15.15
N TYR A 95 9.61 8.49 15.32
CA TYR A 95 8.80 8.60 16.54
C TYR A 95 7.33 8.22 16.39
N SER A 96 6.93 7.71 15.24
CA SER A 96 5.55 7.28 15.00
C SER A 96 5.41 5.76 15.12
N VAL A 97 4.17 5.28 15.02
CA VAL A 97 3.87 3.85 14.98
C VAL A 97 4.57 3.16 13.80
N LEU A 98 4.94 3.93 12.77
CA LEU A 98 5.65 3.42 11.60
C LEU A 98 6.96 2.73 11.99
N ASN A 99 7.70 3.32 12.95
CA ASN A 99 9.00 2.82 13.36
C ASN A 99 8.94 1.45 14.06
N GLN A 100 7.82 1.15 14.72
CA GLN A 100 7.64 -0.08 15.48
C GLN A 100 6.74 -1.09 14.79
N ASN A 101 6.13 -0.70 13.70
CA ASN A 101 5.14 -1.54 13.00
C ASN A 101 5.78 -2.21 11.79
N LYS A 102 5.76 -3.54 11.78
CA LYS A 102 6.34 -4.34 10.69
C LYS A 102 5.42 -4.45 9.48
N GLN A 103 4.21 -3.93 9.58
CA GLN A 103 3.22 -3.97 8.52
C GLN A 103 3.06 -2.65 7.78
N LEU A 104 3.70 -1.57 8.27
CA LEU A 104 3.55 -0.24 7.68
C LEU A 104 4.88 0.26 7.11
N PHE A 105 4.79 0.82 5.92
CA PHE A 105 5.94 1.40 5.23
C PHE A 105 5.54 2.73 4.60
N ALA A 106 6.46 3.69 4.65
CA ALA A 106 6.30 4.95 3.95
C ALA A 106 7.54 5.17 3.10
N THR A 107 7.35 5.57 1.85
CA THR A 107 8.46 5.81 0.95
C THR A 107 8.14 6.95 -0.01
N LYS A 108 9.18 7.72 -0.33
CA LYS A 108 9.07 8.76 -1.36
C LYS A 108 9.01 8.07 -2.72
N TYR A 109 7.97 8.36 -3.49
CA TYR A 109 7.83 7.79 -4.82
C TYR A 109 8.80 8.47 -5.80
N MET A 110 8.60 9.74 -5.99
CA MET A 110 9.44 10.65 -6.79
C MET A 110 9.10 12.04 -6.32
N ASP A 111 9.54 13.07 -7.04
CA ASP A 111 9.14 14.44 -6.72
C ASP A 111 7.67 14.70 -7.06
N TYR A 112 7.02 13.75 -7.70
CA TYR A 112 5.59 13.76 -7.97
C TYR A 112 5.00 12.38 -7.69
N LEU A 113 3.67 12.32 -7.49
CA LEU A 113 2.96 11.05 -7.34
C LEU A 113 2.25 10.69 -8.64
N PRO A 114 2.18 9.41 -8.99
CA PRO A 114 1.33 8.96 -10.08
C PRO A 114 -0.13 9.08 -9.66
N THR A 115 -1.03 9.10 -10.65
CA THR A 115 -2.44 8.87 -10.38
C THR A 115 -2.63 7.40 -10.01
N GLU A 116 -3.76 7.07 -9.41
CA GLU A 116 -4.09 5.68 -9.10
C GLU A 116 -4.04 4.81 -10.36
N THR A 117 -4.59 5.32 -11.47
CA THR A 117 -4.59 4.61 -12.75
C THR A 117 -3.16 4.38 -13.26
N GLU A 118 -2.30 5.40 -13.20
CA GLU A 118 -0.91 5.27 -13.62
C GLU A 118 -0.16 4.23 -12.79
N LEU A 119 -0.38 4.22 -11.48
CA LEU A 119 0.28 3.25 -10.59
C LEU A 119 -0.19 1.82 -10.88
N VAL A 120 -1.48 1.62 -11.05
CA VAL A 120 -2.04 0.32 -11.42
C VAL A 120 -1.45 -0.16 -12.75
N ASN A 121 -1.41 0.73 -13.74
CA ASN A 121 -0.86 0.40 -15.05
C ASN A 121 0.62 0.04 -14.97
N GLU A 122 1.40 0.76 -14.16
CA GLU A 122 2.82 0.47 -13.99
C GLU A 122 3.05 -0.90 -13.35
N ILE A 123 2.29 -1.23 -12.31
CA ILE A 123 2.39 -2.52 -11.65
C ILE A 123 1.98 -3.65 -12.61
N GLU A 124 0.91 -3.48 -13.35
CA GLU A 124 0.46 -4.47 -14.33
C GLU A 124 1.48 -4.66 -15.45
N LYS A 125 2.12 -3.58 -15.89
CA LYS A 125 3.18 -3.62 -16.90
C LYS A 125 4.38 -4.42 -16.39
N GLN A 126 4.84 -4.17 -15.17
CA GLN A 126 5.96 -4.90 -14.58
C GLN A 126 5.63 -6.39 -14.43
N LYS A 127 4.40 -6.68 -14.03
CA LYS A 127 3.92 -8.06 -13.92
C LYS A 127 3.96 -8.78 -15.26
N LEU A 128 3.53 -8.12 -16.34
CA LEU A 128 3.56 -8.68 -17.68
C LEU A 128 4.99 -8.95 -18.14
N LEU A 129 5.91 -8.02 -17.91
CA LEU A 129 7.32 -8.18 -18.27
C LEU A 129 7.96 -9.35 -17.55
N LEU A 130 7.65 -9.53 -16.27
CA LEU A 130 8.14 -10.66 -15.49
C LEU A 130 7.61 -11.98 -16.02
N LYS A 131 6.35 -12.02 -16.41
CA LYS A 131 5.74 -13.21 -17.00
C LYS A 131 6.39 -13.59 -18.33
N LEU A 132 6.66 -12.60 -19.18
CA LEU A 132 7.32 -12.83 -20.47
C LEU A 132 8.75 -13.33 -20.28
N ASN A 133 9.45 -12.88 -19.26
CA ASN A 133 10.82 -13.31 -19.00
C ASN A 133 10.91 -14.73 -18.43
N HIS A 134 9.81 -15.29 -17.96
CA HIS A 134 9.75 -16.65 -17.43
C HIS A 134 9.19 -17.68 -18.42
N GLU A 135 8.76 -17.20 -19.56
CA GLU A 135 8.34 -18.05 -20.67
C GLU A 135 9.49 -18.24 -21.65
#